data_645276314150eb37d1540f70fdc4014f
#
_entry.id   645276314150eb37d1540f70fdc4014f
#
_cell.length_a   1.000
_cell.length_b   1.000
_cell.length_c   1.000
_cell.angle_alpha   90.00
_cell.angle_beta   90.00
_cell.angle_gamma   90.00
#
_symmetry.space_group_name_H-M   'P 1'
#
loop_
_entity.id
_entity.type
_entity.pdbx_description
1 polymer ?
#
loop_
_entity_poly.entity_id
_entity_poly.type
_entity_poly.pdbx_seq_one_letter_code
_entity_poly.pdbx_strand_id
1 'polypeptide(L)'
;MLPLEKSTGMILFSRRNLFYSDYKWSTYVPNDPRTNGKPDDTLFSREEGNEVVYLINRLMALWDYRFANTGNKMEKLIHDKMPVEIITQEAVQTWLKANLKF
;
A
#
# COMPACT_ATOMS: atom_id res chain seq x y z
N MET A 1 -26.68 -9.26 -4.18
CA MET A 1 -25.99 -9.24 -3.92
C MET A 1 -25.29 -9.13 -3.82
N LEU A 2 -25.13 -9.11 -4.03
CA LEU A 2 -24.19 -9.05 -3.99
C LEU A 2 -23.35 -9.12 -3.70
N PRO A 3 -23.12 -9.18 -3.71
CA PRO A 3 -22.13 -9.17 -3.47
C PRO A 3 -21.35 -8.89 -3.26
N LEU A 4 -21.42 -8.76 -3.53
CA LEU A 4 -20.56 -8.48 -3.29
C LEU A 4 -19.86 -8.46 -2.84
N GLU A 5 -19.84 -8.47 -2.83
CA GLU A 5 -19.15 -8.51 -2.41
C GLU A 5 -18.42 -8.42 -2.28
N LYS A 6 -18.58 -8.56 -2.61
CA LYS A 6 -17.88 -8.50 -2.64
C LYS A 6 -17.21 -7.84 -2.44
N SER A 7 -17.54 -7.46 -2.37
CA SER A 7 -16.82 -6.76 -2.35
C SER A 7 -15.90 -6.75 -2.06
N THR A 8 -16.21 -7.09 -1.67
CA THR A 8 -15.04 -7.66 -1.39
C THR A 8 -13.88 -7.44 -2.31
N GLY A 9 -12.90 -7.82 -2.42
CA GLY A 9 -11.88 -7.56 -3.39
C GLY A 9 -11.89 -6.16 -3.97
N MET A 10 -12.64 -5.30 -3.35
CA MET A 10 -12.74 -3.93 -3.81
C MET A 10 -11.42 -3.21 -3.60
N ILE A 11 -10.94 -2.55 -4.66
CA ILE A 11 -9.74 -1.74 -4.59
C ILE A 11 -10.16 -0.32 -4.25
N LEU A 12 -9.79 0.15 -3.05
CA LEU A 12 -10.11 1.48 -2.57
C LEU A 12 -9.07 2.51 -2.99
N PHE A 13 -7.86 2.08 -3.30
CA PHE A 13 -6.75 2.94 -3.67
C PHE A 13 -6.08 2.33 -4.89
N SER A 14 -6.01 3.08 -5.98
CA SER A 14 -5.45 2.58 -7.24
C SER A 14 -4.39 3.54 -7.74
N ARG A 15 -3.75 3.16 -8.85
CA ARG A 15 -2.73 3.98 -9.49
C ARG A 15 -3.21 5.42 -9.72
N ARG A 16 -4.47 5.60 -10.12
CA ARG A 16 -5.00 6.93 -10.38
C ARG A 16 -5.15 7.79 -9.13
N ASN A 17 -5.16 7.18 -7.95
CA ASN A 17 -5.28 7.90 -6.69
C ASN A 17 -3.93 8.41 -6.16
N LEU A 18 -2.83 7.95 -6.73
CA LEU A 18 -1.51 8.36 -6.27
C LEU A 18 -1.32 9.86 -6.43
N PHE A 19 -0.77 10.48 -5.40
CA PHE A 19 -0.47 11.91 -5.41
C PHE A 19 0.79 12.20 -6.22
N TYR A 20 1.82 11.35 -6.07
CA TYR A 20 3.10 11.52 -6.78
C TYR A 20 3.07 10.77 -8.11
N SER A 21 3.93 11.19 -9.04
CA SER A 21 4.01 10.60 -10.37
C SER A 21 5.41 10.10 -10.72
N ASP A 22 6.31 10.03 -9.73
CA ASP A 22 7.71 9.68 -9.96
C ASP A 22 8.01 8.19 -9.72
N TYR A 23 6.99 7.35 -9.76
CA TYR A 23 7.15 5.92 -9.54
C TYR A 23 7.60 5.17 -10.79
N LYS A 24 8.27 4.04 -10.57
CA LYS A 24 8.52 3.04 -11.60
C LYS A 24 7.35 2.08 -11.64
N TRP A 25 7.12 1.44 -12.78
CA TRP A 25 5.99 0.53 -12.97
C TRP A 25 6.45 -0.74 -13.64
N SER A 26 6.97 -1.68 -12.83
CA SER A 26 7.44 -2.98 -13.30
C SER A 26 6.27 -3.95 -13.44
N THR A 27 6.45 -4.98 -14.26
CA THR A 27 5.46 -6.06 -14.41
C THR A 27 5.76 -7.15 -13.39
N TYR A 28 4.73 -7.59 -12.68
CA TYR A 28 4.85 -8.60 -11.63
C TYR A 28 4.00 -9.81 -11.99
N VAL A 29 4.48 -11.01 -11.66
CA VAL A 29 3.66 -12.22 -11.82
C VAL A 29 2.54 -12.23 -10.78
N PRO A 30 1.42 -12.94 -11.05
CA PRO A 30 0.24 -12.87 -10.16
C PRO A 30 0.48 -13.26 -8.71
N ASN A 31 1.43 -14.16 -8.45
CA ASN A 31 1.70 -14.64 -7.09
C ASN A 31 2.92 -14.01 -6.45
N ASP A 32 3.42 -12.92 -7.02
CA ASP A 32 4.60 -12.25 -6.50
C ASP A 32 4.29 -11.71 -5.10
N PRO A 33 5.07 -12.09 -4.06
CA PRO A 33 4.77 -11.63 -2.69
C PRO A 33 4.90 -10.11 -2.52
N ARG A 34 5.56 -9.43 -3.45
CA ARG A 34 5.67 -7.96 -3.38
C ARG A 34 4.33 -7.29 -3.69
N THR A 35 3.42 -7.99 -4.36
CA THR A 35 2.11 -7.45 -4.76
C THR A 35 0.97 -8.40 -4.43
N ASN A 36 1.17 -9.34 -3.52
CA ASN A 36 0.15 -10.33 -3.17
C ASN A 36 0.33 -10.81 -1.73
N GLY A 37 -0.75 -11.26 -1.12
CA GLY A 37 -0.70 -11.83 0.22
C GLY A 37 -0.72 -10.80 1.33
N LYS A 38 -0.38 -11.24 2.53
CA LYS A 38 -0.31 -10.37 3.70
C LYS A 38 1.07 -9.73 3.79
N PRO A 39 1.17 -8.54 4.41
CA PRO A 39 2.49 -7.98 4.68
C PRO A 39 3.34 -8.94 5.51
N ASP A 40 4.56 -9.16 5.07
CA ASP A 40 5.51 -10.06 5.74
C ASP A 40 6.92 -9.47 5.61
N ASP A 41 7.95 -10.30 5.69
CA ASP A 41 9.33 -9.85 5.59
C ASP A 41 9.81 -9.65 4.16
N THR A 42 8.90 -9.70 3.18
CA THR A 42 9.23 -9.41 1.78
C THR A 42 9.74 -7.98 1.67
N LEU A 43 10.80 -7.81 0.88
CA LEU A 43 11.36 -6.47 0.64
C LEU A 43 10.33 -5.59 -0.07
N PHE A 44 10.30 -4.33 0.34
CA PHE A 44 9.40 -3.32 -0.21
C PHE A 44 10.20 -2.19 -0.84
N SER A 45 9.85 -1.83 -2.08
CA SER A 45 10.46 -0.69 -2.75
C SER A 45 9.47 0.46 -2.84
N ARG A 46 9.79 1.58 -2.19
CA ARG A 46 8.93 2.77 -2.24
C ARG A 46 8.94 3.45 -3.62
N GLU A 47 9.86 3.06 -4.48
CA GLU A 47 9.94 3.61 -5.84
C GLU A 47 9.04 2.86 -6.83
N GLU A 48 8.57 1.68 -6.47
CA GLU A 48 7.74 0.86 -7.35
C GLU A 48 6.26 1.12 -7.06
N GLY A 49 5.59 1.73 -8.03
CA GLY A 49 4.19 2.12 -7.86
C GLY A 49 3.28 0.94 -7.56
N ASN A 50 3.51 -0.21 -8.20
CA ASN A 50 2.70 -1.41 -7.94
C ASN A 50 2.82 -1.87 -6.50
N GLU A 51 4.01 -1.81 -5.92
CA GLU A 51 4.22 -2.23 -4.53
C GLU A 51 3.59 -1.23 -3.57
N VAL A 52 3.71 0.06 -3.86
CA VAL A 52 3.10 1.11 -3.03
C VAL A 52 1.58 0.97 -3.01
N VAL A 53 0.97 0.85 -4.19
CA VAL A 53 -0.49 0.70 -4.31
C VAL A 53 -0.96 -0.57 -3.59
N TYR A 54 -0.26 -1.68 -3.81
CA TYR A 54 -0.62 -2.95 -3.18
C TYR A 54 -0.59 -2.83 -1.66
N LEU A 55 0.52 -2.33 -1.12
CA LEU A 55 0.69 -2.29 0.33
C LEU A 55 -0.32 -1.34 0.98
N ILE A 56 -0.55 -0.18 0.37
CA ILE A 56 -1.55 0.78 0.88
C ILE A 56 -2.93 0.13 0.93
N ASN A 57 -3.34 -0.56 -0.16
CA ASN A 57 -4.64 -1.22 -0.17
C ASN A 57 -4.73 -2.29 0.89
N ARG A 58 -3.66 -3.08 1.06
CA ARG A 58 -3.66 -4.16 2.05
C ARG A 58 -3.77 -3.61 3.46
N LEU A 59 -3.05 -2.52 3.76
CA LEU A 59 -3.10 -1.91 5.08
C LEU A 59 -4.44 -1.21 5.33
N MET A 60 -5.00 -0.56 4.30
CA MET A 60 -6.34 0.02 4.43
C MET A 60 -7.37 -1.05 4.78
N ALA A 61 -7.30 -2.21 4.12
CA ALA A 61 -8.19 -3.32 4.42
C ALA A 61 -7.97 -3.86 5.83
N LEU A 62 -6.70 -4.02 6.21
CA LEU A 62 -6.33 -4.56 7.52
C LEU A 62 -6.79 -3.64 8.66
N TRP A 63 -6.71 -2.33 8.45
CA TRP A 63 -7.05 -1.33 9.46
C TRP A 63 -8.45 -0.73 9.26
N ASP A 64 -9.21 -1.26 8.32
CA ASP A 64 -10.60 -0.86 8.05
C ASP A 64 -10.73 0.62 7.66
N TYR A 65 -9.80 1.13 6.88
CA TYR A 65 -9.91 2.45 6.27
C TYR A 65 -10.57 2.32 4.90
N ARG A 66 -11.49 3.22 4.56
CA ARG A 66 -12.33 3.08 3.39
C ARG A 66 -12.26 4.24 2.41
N PHE A 67 -11.45 5.25 2.67
CA PHE A 67 -11.38 6.42 1.83
C PHE A 67 -10.00 6.57 1.20
N ALA A 68 -9.98 6.91 -0.08
CA ALA A 68 -8.72 7.03 -0.83
C ALA A 68 -7.79 8.09 -0.23
N ASN A 69 -8.33 9.14 0.39
CA ASN A 69 -7.46 10.15 0.98
C ASN A 69 -6.68 9.63 2.19
N THR A 70 -7.15 8.58 2.86
CA THR A 70 -6.32 7.90 3.87
C THR A 70 -5.12 7.25 3.20
N GLY A 71 -5.34 6.61 2.04
CA GLY A 71 -4.24 6.05 1.25
C GLY A 71 -3.24 7.11 0.84
N ASN A 72 -3.71 8.30 0.49
CA ASN A 72 -2.81 9.40 0.14
C ASN A 72 -1.98 9.87 1.32
N LYS A 73 -2.52 9.85 2.53
CA LYS A 73 -1.73 10.15 3.74
C LYS A 73 -0.62 9.12 3.93
N MET A 74 -0.95 7.84 3.76
CA MET A 74 0.05 6.79 3.82
C MET A 74 1.13 6.98 2.75
N GLU A 75 0.70 7.28 1.53
CA GLU A 75 1.62 7.51 0.41
C GLU A 75 2.61 8.62 0.72
N LYS A 76 2.11 9.75 1.22
CA LYS A 76 2.97 10.90 1.53
C LYS A 76 3.96 10.57 2.62
N LEU A 77 3.55 9.82 3.63
CA LEU A 77 4.46 9.38 4.69
C LEU A 77 5.55 8.48 4.11
N ILE A 78 5.18 7.49 3.31
CA ILE A 78 6.14 6.58 2.70
C ILE A 78 7.12 7.33 1.80
N HIS A 79 6.60 8.23 0.97
CA HIS A 79 7.40 8.94 -0.03
C HIS A 79 8.34 9.96 0.61
N ASP A 80 7.84 10.73 1.58
CA ASP A 80 8.55 11.92 2.07
C ASP A 80 9.23 11.73 3.42
N LYS A 81 8.72 10.84 4.27
CA LYS A 81 9.14 10.80 5.67
C LYS A 81 9.75 9.48 6.10
N MET A 82 9.43 8.38 5.43
CA MET A 82 9.86 7.07 5.89
C MET A 82 11.37 6.91 5.79
N PRO A 83 12.05 6.53 6.90
CA PRO A 83 13.50 6.32 6.88
C PRO A 83 13.91 5.29 5.83
N VAL A 84 15.10 5.46 5.26
CA VAL A 84 15.60 4.60 4.18
C VAL A 84 15.87 3.17 4.64
N GLU A 85 16.08 2.96 5.93
CA GLU A 85 16.32 1.62 6.48
C GLU A 85 15.03 0.80 6.66
N ILE A 86 13.86 1.39 6.49
CA ILE A 86 12.58 0.67 6.50
C ILE A 86 12.41 0.04 5.13
N ILE A 87 12.69 -1.26 5.01
CA ILE A 87 12.78 -1.93 3.71
C ILE A 87 11.96 -3.20 3.57
N THR A 88 11.19 -3.61 4.58
CA THR A 88 10.29 -4.76 4.45
C THR A 88 8.85 -4.33 4.62
N GLN A 89 7.93 -5.13 4.08
CA GLN A 89 6.50 -4.82 4.19
C GLN A 89 6.07 -4.70 5.66
N GLU A 90 6.53 -5.61 6.51
CA GLU A 90 6.20 -5.56 7.94
C GLU A 90 6.76 -4.31 8.61
N ALA A 91 7.97 -3.93 8.27
CA ALA A 91 8.58 -2.74 8.84
C ALA A 91 7.82 -1.49 8.41
N VAL A 92 7.37 -1.42 7.16
CA VAL A 92 6.53 -0.31 6.67
C VAL A 92 5.22 -0.26 7.44
N GLN A 93 4.59 -1.42 7.64
CA GLN A 93 3.34 -1.51 8.39
C GLN A 93 3.50 -0.97 9.80
N THR A 94 4.55 -1.41 10.51
CA THR A 94 4.81 -0.98 11.87
C THR A 94 5.08 0.52 11.94
N TRP A 95 5.89 1.02 11.00
CA TRP A 95 6.24 2.43 10.95
C TRP A 95 5.01 3.31 10.65
N LEU A 96 4.18 2.90 9.69
CA LEU A 96 2.97 3.64 9.36
C LEU A 96 2.00 3.66 10.52
N LYS A 97 1.84 2.54 11.23
CA LYS A 97 0.94 2.50 12.38
C LYS A 97 1.36 3.49 13.45
N ALA A 98 2.66 3.66 13.63
CA ALA A 98 3.18 4.60 14.64
C ALA A 98 3.10 6.06 14.20
N ASN A 99 3.07 6.33 12.89
CA ASN A 99 3.18 7.69 12.37
C ASN A 99 1.92 8.23 11.68
N LEU A 100 0.95 7.38 11.40
CA LEU A 100 -0.27 7.80 10.73
C LEU A 100 -1.17 8.52 11.73
N LYS A 101 -1.42 9.81 11.47
CA LYS A 101 -2.23 10.67 12.34
C LYS A 101 -3.40 11.25 11.58
N PHE A 102 -4.51 11.43 12.26
CA PHE A 102 -5.71 12.01 11.70
C PHE A 102 -6.20 13.18 12.54
#